data_4d971f33d5d908c8113982f7bd915c94
#
_entry.id   4d971f33d5d908c8113982f7bd915c94
#
_cell.length_a   1.000
_cell.length_b   1.000
_cell.length_c   1.000
_cell.angle_alpha   90.00
_cell.angle_beta   90.00
_cell.angle_gamma   90.00
#
_symmetry.space_group_name_H-M   'P 1'
#
loop_
_entity.id
_entity.type
_entity.pdbx_description
1 polymer ?
#
loop_
_entity_poly.entity_id
_entity_poly.type
_entity_poly.pdbx_seq_one_letter_code
_entity_poly.pdbx_strand_id
1 'polypeptide(L)'
;MATYTPLSTDFKDDILASQNSKRKYTQVNNSDGTVSFQDSTAYSQVGSSYGAKEVNEERKAINNVYANKLVTLDEINLVTEPGFFVDAKAVKELNSKTTYALIPIWTNPTYSITRIGNVIYIDYYCLVNGGVGGMAFGIAKLPSEISPNHTIKTQAWTAGTNGQRHGASVEIKTDGQINFAAGDAFIEVGFTVSYPL
;
A
#
# COMPACT_ATOMS: atom_id res chain seq x y z
N MET A 1 -20.00 0.66 -11.10
CA MET A 1 -19.26 -0.62 -10.93
C MET A 1 -20.06 -1.76 -11.48
N ALA A 2 -19.44 -2.73 -12.17
CA ALA A 2 -20.13 -3.93 -12.60
C ALA A 2 -20.45 -4.80 -11.39
N THR A 3 -21.72 -5.16 -11.23
CA THR A 3 -22.16 -6.04 -10.13
C THR A 3 -21.57 -7.43 -10.38
N TYR A 4 -20.83 -7.96 -9.41
CA TYR A 4 -20.33 -9.33 -9.47
C TYR A 4 -21.50 -10.31 -9.34
N THR A 5 -21.69 -11.14 -10.36
CA THR A 5 -22.58 -12.28 -10.29
C THR A 5 -21.73 -13.53 -10.11
N PRO A 6 -21.86 -14.27 -9.00
CA PRO A 6 -21.09 -15.50 -8.82
C PRO A 6 -21.32 -16.48 -9.95
N LEU A 7 -20.26 -17.14 -10.41
CA LEU A 7 -20.38 -18.27 -11.33
C LEU A 7 -21.02 -19.44 -10.59
N SER A 8 -21.78 -20.27 -11.34
CA SER A 8 -22.38 -21.47 -10.76
C SER A 8 -21.30 -22.44 -10.28
N THR A 9 -21.47 -22.96 -9.08
CA THR A 9 -20.65 -24.04 -8.51
C THR A 9 -21.42 -25.37 -8.43
N ASP A 10 -22.60 -25.44 -9.06
CA ASP A 10 -23.50 -26.58 -9.00
C ASP A 10 -23.37 -27.50 -10.25
N PHE A 11 -22.13 -27.74 -10.69
CA PHE A 11 -21.86 -28.70 -11.75
C PHE A 11 -22.03 -30.14 -11.22
N LYS A 12 -22.66 -30.96 -12.03
CA LYS A 12 -22.99 -32.35 -11.67
C LYS A 12 -22.43 -33.31 -12.69
N ASP A 13 -22.02 -34.47 -12.22
CA ASP A 13 -21.60 -35.56 -13.10
C ASP A 13 -22.82 -36.34 -13.61
N ASP A 14 -22.69 -37.00 -14.76
CA ASP A 14 -23.62 -38.01 -15.25
C ASP A 14 -23.62 -39.20 -14.28
N ILE A 15 -24.80 -39.58 -13.78
CA ILE A 15 -24.98 -40.81 -12.99
C ILE A 15 -25.88 -41.75 -13.76
N LEU A 16 -25.37 -42.92 -14.12
CA LEU A 16 -26.16 -43.94 -14.78
C LEU A 16 -27.28 -44.43 -13.90
N ALA A 17 -28.44 -44.76 -14.49
CA ALA A 17 -29.63 -45.24 -13.79
C ALA A 17 -29.40 -46.55 -12.99
N SER A 18 -28.37 -47.31 -13.32
CA SER A 18 -27.93 -48.46 -12.50
C SER A 18 -26.41 -48.62 -12.56
N GLN A 19 -25.79 -49.14 -11.49
CA GLN A 19 -24.33 -49.34 -11.41
C GLN A 19 -23.71 -50.24 -12.49
N ASN A 20 -24.51 -51.14 -13.09
CA ASN A 20 -24.09 -52.04 -14.14
C ASN A 20 -24.49 -51.57 -15.55
N SER A 21 -25.05 -50.39 -15.68
CA SER A 21 -25.42 -49.80 -16.95
C SER A 21 -24.21 -49.38 -17.74
N LYS A 22 -24.28 -49.53 -19.05
CA LYS A 22 -23.33 -48.98 -20.00
C LYS A 22 -23.97 -47.83 -20.75
N ARG A 23 -23.20 -46.90 -21.23
CA ARG A 23 -23.71 -45.86 -22.14
C ARG A 23 -24.23 -46.51 -23.41
N LYS A 24 -25.41 -46.09 -23.86
CA LYS A 24 -26.09 -46.59 -25.06
C LYS A 24 -26.22 -45.45 -26.06
N TYR A 25 -25.98 -45.80 -27.31
CA TYR A 25 -26.14 -44.87 -28.42
C TYR A 25 -27.03 -45.46 -29.49
N THR A 26 -27.94 -44.66 -30.01
CA THR A 26 -28.79 -45.02 -31.13
C THR A 26 -28.20 -44.39 -32.39
N GLN A 27 -28.04 -45.18 -33.45
CA GLN A 27 -27.64 -44.67 -34.75
C GLN A 27 -28.81 -43.95 -35.41
N VAL A 28 -28.57 -42.76 -35.90
CA VAL A 28 -29.51 -41.92 -36.65
C VAL A 28 -28.97 -41.71 -38.06
N ASN A 29 -29.73 -42.01 -39.07
CA ASN A 29 -29.38 -41.72 -40.47
C ASN A 29 -29.81 -40.28 -40.76
N ASN A 30 -28.87 -39.45 -41.22
CA ASN A 30 -29.11 -38.08 -41.59
C ASN A 30 -29.60 -37.95 -43.03
N SER A 31 -30.26 -36.86 -43.37
CA SER A 31 -30.76 -36.60 -44.72
C SER A 31 -29.70 -36.44 -45.79
N ASP A 32 -28.47 -36.16 -45.39
CA ASP A 32 -27.29 -36.01 -46.27
C ASP A 32 -26.53 -37.31 -46.55
N GLY A 33 -27.09 -38.46 -46.06
CA GLY A 33 -26.49 -39.77 -46.20
C GLY A 33 -25.40 -40.11 -45.18
N THR A 34 -25.12 -39.22 -44.23
CA THR A 34 -24.22 -39.50 -43.09
C THR A 34 -24.99 -40.15 -41.95
N VAL A 35 -24.27 -40.66 -40.96
CA VAL A 35 -24.86 -41.19 -39.70
C VAL A 35 -24.32 -40.43 -38.54
N SER A 36 -25.20 -40.20 -37.53
CA SER A 36 -24.85 -39.69 -36.23
C SER A 36 -25.26 -40.69 -35.14
N PHE A 37 -24.68 -40.56 -33.96
CA PHE A 37 -25.00 -41.33 -32.79
C PHE A 37 -25.64 -40.41 -31.73
N GLN A 38 -26.85 -40.74 -31.35
CA GLN A 38 -27.59 -40.05 -30.28
C GLN A 38 -27.43 -40.83 -28.99
N ASP A 39 -27.09 -40.16 -27.90
CA ASP A 39 -27.04 -40.79 -26.58
C ASP A 39 -28.46 -41.18 -26.15
N SER A 40 -28.67 -42.46 -25.92
CA SER A 40 -29.91 -43.07 -25.43
C SER A 40 -29.74 -43.72 -24.04
N THR A 41 -28.70 -43.31 -23.34
CA THR A 41 -28.37 -43.81 -22.02
C THR A 41 -29.41 -43.38 -21.00
N ALA A 42 -29.83 -44.30 -20.14
CA ALA A 42 -30.68 -43.95 -19.00
C ALA A 42 -29.80 -43.42 -17.86
N TYR A 43 -30.02 -42.19 -17.48
CA TYR A 43 -29.35 -41.53 -16.37
C TYR A 43 -30.32 -41.35 -15.17
N SER A 44 -29.85 -41.57 -13.95
CA SER A 44 -30.51 -41.13 -12.74
C SER A 44 -30.27 -39.65 -12.47
N GLN A 45 -29.13 -39.14 -12.96
CA GLN A 45 -28.81 -37.71 -12.98
C GLN A 45 -28.05 -37.41 -14.29
N VAL A 46 -28.54 -36.43 -15.01
CA VAL A 46 -27.83 -35.90 -16.19
C VAL A 46 -26.84 -34.85 -15.69
N GLY A 47 -25.60 -34.99 -16.13
CA GLY A 47 -24.53 -34.06 -15.78
C GLY A 47 -24.71 -32.67 -16.39
N SER A 48 -24.06 -31.71 -15.84
CA SER A 48 -24.03 -30.36 -16.38
C SER A 48 -23.16 -30.28 -17.64
N SER A 49 -23.60 -29.51 -18.62
CA SER A 49 -22.75 -29.19 -19.76
C SER A 49 -21.61 -28.28 -19.30
N TYR A 50 -20.38 -28.67 -19.61
CA TYR A 50 -19.20 -27.81 -19.41
C TYR A 50 -18.48 -27.69 -20.74
N GLY A 51 -18.62 -26.56 -21.36
CA GLY A 51 -18.09 -26.33 -22.71
C GLY A 51 -17.49 -24.94 -22.88
N ALA A 52 -17.39 -24.53 -24.11
CA ALA A 52 -16.77 -23.23 -24.44
C ALA A 52 -17.45 -22.03 -23.79
N LYS A 53 -18.78 -22.12 -23.52
CA LYS A 53 -19.53 -21.04 -22.86
C LYS A 53 -19.05 -20.87 -21.43
N GLU A 54 -19.03 -21.92 -20.63
CA GLU A 54 -18.66 -21.94 -19.22
C GLU A 54 -17.17 -21.51 -19.05
N VAL A 55 -16.30 -22.07 -19.88
CA VAL A 55 -14.87 -21.66 -19.92
C VAL A 55 -14.71 -20.18 -20.21
N ASN A 56 -15.49 -19.64 -21.14
CA ASN A 56 -15.42 -18.22 -21.46
C ASN A 56 -15.98 -17.33 -20.35
N GLU A 57 -17.00 -17.78 -19.64
CA GLU A 57 -17.54 -17.07 -18.48
C GLU A 57 -16.53 -17.02 -17.32
N GLU A 58 -15.86 -18.13 -17.03
CA GLU A 58 -14.74 -18.17 -16.08
C GLU A 58 -13.59 -17.24 -16.47
N ARG A 59 -13.15 -17.28 -17.71
CA ARG A 59 -12.11 -16.39 -18.21
C ARG A 59 -12.50 -14.92 -18.14
N LYS A 60 -13.75 -14.59 -18.45
CA LYS A 60 -14.26 -13.22 -18.28
C LYS A 60 -14.24 -12.78 -16.82
N ALA A 61 -14.64 -13.67 -15.89
CA ALA A 61 -14.61 -13.36 -14.46
C ALA A 61 -13.18 -13.12 -13.97
N ILE A 62 -12.24 -13.99 -14.37
CA ILE A 62 -10.82 -13.83 -14.03
C ILE A 62 -10.25 -12.53 -14.62
N ASN A 63 -10.50 -12.27 -15.91
CA ASN A 63 -10.04 -11.04 -16.55
C ASN A 63 -10.62 -9.78 -15.89
N ASN A 64 -11.87 -9.85 -15.44
CA ASN A 64 -12.52 -8.74 -14.74
C ASN A 64 -11.86 -8.45 -13.38
N VAL A 65 -11.41 -9.48 -12.66
CA VAL A 65 -10.62 -9.31 -11.42
C VAL A 65 -9.32 -8.55 -11.73
N TYR A 66 -8.57 -9.01 -12.74
CA TYR A 66 -7.29 -8.35 -13.10
C TYR A 66 -7.48 -6.93 -13.63
N ALA A 67 -8.52 -6.69 -14.43
CA ALA A 67 -8.74 -5.39 -15.06
C ALA A 67 -9.39 -4.35 -14.14
N ASN A 68 -10.22 -4.77 -13.17
CA ASN A 68 -11.08 -3.87 -12.42
C ASN A 68 -10.92 -3.95 -10.90
N LYS A 69 -10.20 -4.94 -10.40
CA LYS A 69 -10.06 -5.17 -8.95
C LYS A 69 -8.63 -5.05 -8.45
N LEU A 70 -7.65 -5.08 -9.35
CA LEU A 70 -6.26 -4.83 -9.00
C LEU A 70 -6.03 -3.30 -9.05
N VAL A 71 -5.68 -2.72 -7.91
CA VAL A 71 -5.43 -1.27 -7.80
C VAL A 71 -3.96 -1.00 -7.54
N THR A 72 -3.46 0.04 -8.19
CA THR A 72 -2.12 0.59 -7.98
C THR A 72 -2.12 1.56 -6.80
N LEU A 73 -0.95 2.07 -6.42
CA LEU A 73 -0.81 3.04 -5.33
C LEU A 73 -1.59 4.33 -5.63
N ASP A 74 -1.58 4.81 -6.87
CA ASP A 74 -2.25 6.05 -7.26
C ASP A 74 -3.78 5.91 -7.23
N GLU A 75 -4.29 4.69 -7.42
CA GLU A 75 -5.72 4.40 -7.45
C GLU A 75 -6.29 4.03 -6.07
N ILE A 76 -5.44 3.75 -5.07
CA ILE A 76 -5.89 3.26 -3.77
C ILE A 76 -6.84 4.23 -3.07
N ASN A 77 -6.64 5.54 -3.26
CA ASN A 77 -7.49 6.58 -2.69
C ASN A 77 -8.86 6.71 -3.39
N LEU A 78 -9.02 6.09 -4.56
CA LEU A 78 -10.28 6.07 -5.30
C LEU A 78 -11.17 4.89 -4.94
N VAL A 79 -10.65 3.95 -4.16
CA VAL A 79 -11.39 2.76 -3.72
C VAL A 79 -12.33 3.13 -2.57
N THR A 80 -13.63 3.08 -2.84
CA THR A 80 -14.68 3.42 -1.86
C THR A 80 -15.47 2.19 -1.39
N GLU A 81 -15.23 1.02 -1.99
CA GLU A 81 -15.99 -0.21 -1.71
C GLU A 81 -15.06 -1.41 -1.49
N PRO A 82 -15.49 -2.43 -0.74
CA PRO A 82 -14.71 -3.64 -0.52
C PRO A 82 -14.58 -4.49 -1.80
N GLY A 83 -13.62 -5.42 -1.80
CA GLY A 83 -13.42 -6.42 -2.86
C GLY A 83 -12.37 -6.06 -3.90
N PHE A 84 -11.58 -5.02 -3.68
CA PHE A 84 -10.40 -4.71 -4.48
C PHE A 84 -9.15 -5.39 -3.92
N PHE A 85 -8.21 -5.74 -4.81
CA PHE A 85 -6.91 -6.27 -4.45
C PHE A 85 -5.85 -5.21 -4.68
N VAL A 86 -4.96 -5.05 -3.73
CA VAL A 86 -3.84 -4.11 -3.86
C VAL A 86 -2.66 -4.83 -4.49
N ASP A 87 -2.04 -4.20 -5.49
CA ASP A 87 -0.82 -4.70 -6.09
C ASP A 87 0.30 -4.84 -5.03
N ALA A 88 1.03 -5.96 -5.07
CA ALA A 88 2.14 -6.19 -4.14
C ALA A 88 3.23 -5.11 -4.24
N LYS A 89 3.43 -4.52 -5.40
CA LYS A 89 4.32 -3.37 -5.60
C LYS A 89 3.79 -2.14 -4.87
N ALA A 90 2.48 -1.86 -4.97
CA ALA A 90 1.84 -0.75 -4.26
C ALA A 90 1.96 -0.92 -2.73
N VAL A 91 1.76 -2.15 -2.21
CA VAL A 91 1.98 -2.44 -0.78
C VAL A 91 3.44 -2.24 -0.38
N LYS A 92 4.37 -2.66 -1.22
CA LYS A 92 5.80 -2.45 -0.98
C LYS A 92 6.16 -0.97 -0.96
N GLU A 93 5.65 -0.19 -1.89
CA GLU A 93 5.87 1.26 -1.96
C GLU A 93 5.24 1.98 -0.76
N LEU A 94 4.02 1.62 -0.37
CA LEU A 94 3.34 2.16 0.81
C LEU A 94 4.11 1.90 2.11
N ASN A 95 4.74 0.73 2.22
CA ASN A 95 5.57 0.34 3.36
C ASN A 95 7.04 0.73 3.22
N SER A 96 7.44 1.28 2.07
CA SER A 96 8.82 1.69 1.86
C SER A 96 9.15 2.90 2.73
N LYS A 97 10.26 2.80 3.46
CA LYS A 97 10.81 3.94 4.16
C LYS A 97 11.49 4.85 3.14
N THR A 98 11.00 6.06 3.00
CA THR A 98 11.67 7.08 2.19
C THR A 98 12.53 7.94 3.10
N THR A 99 13.81 8.03 2.80
CA THR A 99 14.75 8.90 3.53
C THR A 99 14.93 10.21 2.78
N TYR A 100 15.08 11.29 3.53
CA TYR A 100 15.26 12.63 2.99
C TYR A 100 16.56 13.26 3.51
N ALA A 101 17.13 14.17 2.74
CA ALA A 101 18.26 14.96 3.15
C ALA A 101 17.81 16.34 3.66
N LEU A 102 18.39 16.79 4.77
CA LEU A 102 18.29 18.17 5.22
C LEU A 102 19.13 19.07 4.35
N ILE A 103 18.71 20.34 4.25
CA ILE A 103 19.58 21.43 3.85
C ILE A 103 20.15 22.05 5.15
N PRO A 104 21.37 21.68 5.56
CA PRO A 104 21.90 22.13 6.83
C PRO A 104 22.31 23.61 6.76
N ILE A 105 22.02 24.35 7.83
CA ILE A 105 22.53 25.70 8.04
C ILE A 105 23.73 25.64 8.98
N TRP A 106 23.67 24.76 9.99
CA TRP A 106 24.84 24.45 10.82
C TRP A 106 25.69 23.36 10.19
N THR A 107 27.02 23.43 10.42
CA THR A 107 28.00 22.51 9.85
C THR A 107 27.94 21.14 10.55
N ASN A 108 28.01 20.09 9.73
CA ASN A 108 28.16 18.69 10.15
C ASN A 108 27.08 18.15 11.14
N PRO A 109 25.77 18.36 10.91
CA PRO A 109 24.77 17.67 11.71
C PRO A 109 24.75 16.18 11.40
N THR A 110 24.49 15.37 12.43
CA THR A 110 24.07 13.98 12.27
C THR A 110 22.55 13.95 12.33
N TYR A 111 21.91 13.40 11.32
CA TYR A 111 20.45 13.36 11.27
C TYR A 111 19.91 12.14 10.53
N SER A 112 18.70 11.79 10.83
CA SER A 112 17.91 10.92 9.97
C SER A 112 16.52 11.54 9.76
N ILE A 113 16.02 11.50 8.53
CA ILE A 113 14.65 11.85 8.20
C ILE A 113 14.05 10.69 7.47
N THR A 114 12.98 10.14 8.00
CA THR A 114 12.29 8.99 7.43
C THR A 114 10.80 9.28 7.33
N ARG A 115 10.22 9.03 6.18
CA ARG A 115 8.78 8.99 6.00
C ARG A 115 8.31 7.55 6.06
N ILE A 116 7.26 7.29 6.84
CA ILE A 116 6.54 6.01 6.89
C ILE A 116 5.05 6.33 6.72
N GLY A 117 4.48 5.93 5.59
CA GLY A 117 3.12 6.33 5.25
C GLY A 117 2.97 7.85 5.17
N ASN A 118 2.09 8.41 5.99
CA ASN A 118 1.86 9.86 6.08
C ASN A 118 2.55 10.52 7.28
N VAL A 119 3.53 9.86 7.91
CA VAL A 119 4.22 10.40 9.09
C VAL A 119 5.70 10.59 8.79
N ILE A 120 6.20 11.78 9.12
CA ILE A 120 7.63 12.13 9.08
C ILE A 120 8.23 11.92 10.46
N TYR A 121 9.38 11.26 10.51
CA TYR A 121 10.22 11.10 11.70
C TYR A 121 11.54 11.80 11.46
N ILE A 122 11.93 12.69 12.36
CA ILE A 122 13.20 13.42 12.33
C ILE A 122 13.94 13.13 13.62
N ASP A 123 15.17 12.69 13.48
CA ASP A 123 16.15 12.64 14.55
C ASP A 123 17.35 13.52 14.14
N TYR A 124 17.73 14.44 15.02
CA TYR A 124 18.74 15.44 14.74
C TYR A 124 19.69 15.60 15.91
N TYR A 125 20.97 15.66 15.60
CA TYR A 125 22.05 15.95 16.54
C TYR A 125 23.10 16.82 15.87
N CYS A 126 23.63 17.81 16.57
CA CYS A 126 24.71 18.65 16.08
C CYS A 126 25.65 19.09 17.22
N LEU A 127 26.96 19.02 16.94
CA LEU A 127 27.98 19.69 17.74
C LEU A 127 28.12 21.12 17.25
N VAL A 128 28.13 22.08 18.16
CA VAL A 128 28.19 23.53 17.86
C VAL A 128 29.38 24.13 18.54
N ASN A 129 30.18 24.93 17.81
CA ASN A 129 31.28 25.68 18.40
C ASN A 129 30.76 26.94 19.11
N GLY A 130 30.24 26.76 20.35
CA GLY A 130 29.84 27.86 21.20
C GLY A 130 28.48 28.48 20.83
N GLY A 131 27.39 27.76 21.06
CA GLY A 131 26.05 28.31 20.99
C GLY A 131 25.79 29.28 22.13
N VAL A 132 25.16 30.43 21.84
CA VAL A 132 24.77 31.46 22.81
C VAL A 132 23.31 31.29 23.19
N GLY A 133 23.01 31.23 24.47
CA GLY A 133 21.63 31.19 24.95
C GLY A 133 20.85 32.46 24.66
N GLY A 134 19.53 32.37 24.78
CA GLY A 134 18.61 33.51 24.67
C GLY A 134 18.25 33.94 23.24
N MET A 135 18.70 33.20 22.21
CA MET A 135 18.39 33.47 20.81
C MET A 135 17.77 32.27 20.11
N ALA A 136 16.94 32.53 19.11
CA ALA A 136 16.44 31.53 18.18
C ALA A 136 17.31 31.49 16.92
N PHE A 137 17.75 30.31 16.51
CA PHE A 137 18.62 30.11 15.36
C PHE A 137 17.94 29.21 14.32
N GLY A 138 18.07 29.56 13.04
CA GLY A 138 17.80 28.62 11.97
C GLY A 138 18.94 27.59 11.91
N ILE A 139 18.62 26.31 12.05
CA ILE A 139 19.62 25.23 12.10
C ILE A 139 19.65 24.38 10.83
N ALA A 140 18.52 24.26 10.17
CA ALA A 140 18.38 23.48 8.94
C ALA A 140 17.07 23.84 8.22
N LYS A 141 16.91 23.30 7.01
CA LYS A 141 15.67 23.40 6.26
C LYS A 141 15.28 22.02 5.70
N LEU A 142 14.00 21.68 5.82
CA LEU A 142 13.40 20.49 5.21
C LEU A 142 13.12 20.71 3.72
N PRO A 143 13.16 19.68 2.89
CA PRO A 143 12.56 19.71 1.57
C PRO A 143 11.06 20.06 1.63
N SER A 144 10.56 20.73 0.59
CA SER A 144 9.16 21.22 0.55
C SER A 144 8.14 20.09 0.62
N GLU A 145 8.45 18.94 0.04
CA GLU A 145 7.56 17.77 0.00
C GLU A 145 7.33 17.11 1.36
N ILE A 146 8.13 17.44 2.36
CA ILE A 146 7.97 16.96 3.74
C ILE A 146 7.82 18.08 4.75
N SER A 147 7.66 19.31 4.30
CA SER A 147 7.38 20.44 5.18
C SER A 147 6.00 20.31 5.80
N PRO A 148 5.82 20.58 7.10
CA PRO A 148 4.53 20.43 7.76
C PRO A 148 3.51 21.46 7.25
N ASN A 149 2.24 21.11 7.25
CA ASN A 149 1.14 22.01 6.87
C ASN A 149 0.80 23.06 7.96
N HIS A 150 1.32 22.91 9.18
CA HIS A 150 1.25 23.86 10.27
C HIS A 150 2.55 23.85 11.07
N THR A 151 2.86 24.96 11.76
CA THR A 151 4.08 25.04 12.57
C THR A 151 4.07 24.03 13.71
N ILE A 152 5.11 23.20 13.78
CA ILE A 152 5.33 22.21 14.85
C ILE A 152 6.25 22.83 15.90
N LYS A 153 5.87 22.74 17.17
CA LYS A 153 6.73 23.07 18.30
C LYS A 153 6.93 21.85 19.18
N THR A 154 8.18 21.55 19.49
CA THR A 154 8.54 20.41 20.33
C THR A 154 9.73 20.73 21.23
N GLN A 155 9.97 19.85 22.19
CA GLN A 155 11.11 19.95 23.08
C GLN A 155 12.39 19.50 22.37
N ALA A 156 13.47 20.15 22.68
CA ALA A 156 14.82 19.78 22.33
C ALA A 156 15.69 19.77 23.61
N TRP A 157 16.90 19.29 23.48
CA TRP A 157 17.88 19.33 24.54
C TRP A 157 19.18 19.96 24.05
N THR A 158 19.92 20.56 24.98
CA THR A 158 21.27 21.05 24.78
C THR A 158 22.20 20.45 25.82
N ALA A 159 23.49 20.44 25.54
CA ALA A 159 24.50 20.20 26.56
C ALA A 159 25.56 21.29 26.51
N GLY A 160 25.98 21.75 27.68
CA GLY A 160 27.10 22.64 27.86
C GLY A 160 28.44 21.93 27.92
N THR A 161 29.54 22.68 28.06
CA THR A 161 30.90 22.15 28.14
C THR A 161 31.14 21.22 29.34
N ASN A 162 30.27 21.29 30.35
CA ASN A 162 30.27 20.39 31.52
C ASN A 162 29.46 19.10 31.34
N GLY A 163 28.90 18.88 30.13
CA GLY A 163 28.07 17.71 29.83
C GLY A 163 26.66 17.75 30.44
N GLN A 164 26.29 18.81 31.16
CA GLN A 164 24.92 18.95 31.68
C GLN A 164 23.94 19.23 30.56
N ARG A 165 22.80 18.52 30.58
CA ARG A 165 21.71 18.72 29.62
C ARG A 165 20.72 19.74 30.15
N HIS A 166 20.31 20.63 29.26
CA HIS A 166 19.30 21.67 29.51
C HIS A 166 18.16 21.53 28.51
N GLY A 167 16.99 21.99 28.92
CA GLY A 167 15.81 22.04 28.06
C GLY A 167 15.96 23.14 27.01
N ALA A 168 15.53 22.83 25.81
CA ALA A 168 15.46 23.74 24.70
C ALA A 168 14.16 23.53 23.92
N SER A 169 13.89 24.35 22.92
CA SER A 169 12.74 24.19 22.04
C SER A 169 13.15 24.18 20.57
N VAL A 170 12.41 23.42 19.78
CA VAL A 170 12.52 23.43 18.33
C VAL A 170 11.17 23.80 17.72
N GLU A 171 11.22 24.61 16.68
CA GLU A 171 10.08 25.01 15.86
C GLU A 171 10.36 24.63 14.41
N ILE A 172 9.47 23.82 13.81
CA ILE A 172 9.51 23.50 12.39
C ILE A 172 8.37 24.27 11.71
N LYS A 173 8.72 25.19 10.83
CA LYS A 173 7.77 26.05 10.12
C LYS A 173 7.22 25.39 8.87
N THR A 174 6.12 25.92 8.37
CA THR A 174 5.44 25.46 7.17
C THR A 174 6.27 25.59 5.89
N ASP A 175 7.28 26.45 5.89
CA ASP A 175 8.27 26.57 4.79
C ASP A 175 9.45 25.60 4.93
N GLY A 176 9.38 24.69 5.90
CA GLY A 176 10.40 23.70 6.22
C GLY A 176 11.54 24.21 7.08
N GLN A 177 11.60 25.49 7.42
CA GLN A 177 12.67 26.02 8.28
C GLN A 177 12.58 25.44 9.69
N ILE A 178 13.70 24.91 10.19
CA ILE A 178 13.87 24.41 11.55
C ILE A 178 14.61 25.48 12.36
N ASN A 179 13.93 26.04 13.33
CA ASN A 179 14.48 27.00 14.30
C ASN A 179 14.69 26.29 15.63
N PHE A 180 15.75 26.66 16.29
CA PHE A 180 16.13 26.14 17.60
C PHE A 180 16.32 27.30 18.57
N ALA A 181 15.86 27.16 19.80
CA ALA A 181 16.03 28.14 20.85
C ALA A 181 16.44 27.47 22.16
N ALA A 182 17.51 27.97 22.77
CA ALA A 182 18.01 27.54 24.07
C ALA A 182 18.10 28.71 25.03
N GLY A 183 17.88 28.46 26.34
CA GLY A 183 18.05 29.47 27.41
C GLY A 183 19.51 29.77 27.72
N ASP A 184 20.35 28.75 27.69
CA ASP A 184 21.75 28.79 28.11
C ASP A 184 22.72 28.57 26.94
N ALA A 185 24.02 28.90 27.18
CA ALA A 185 25.07 28.56 26.24
C ALA A 185 25.26 27.05 26.12
N PHE A 186 25.53 26.57 24.91
CA PHE A 186 25.58 25.13 24.62
C PHE A 186 26.65 24.80 23.57
N ILE A 187 27.08 23.54 23.54
CA ILE A 187 27.97 22.97 22.53
C ILE A 187 27.36 21.80 21.79
N GLU A 188 26.24 21.25 22.29
CA GLU A 188 25.51 20.18 21.69
C GLU A 188 24.01 20.50 21.66
N VAL A 189 23.35 20.05 20.62
CA VAL A 189 21.91 20.14 20.46
C VAL A 189 21.36 18.85 19.84
N GLY A 190 20.18 18.44 20.32
CA GLY A 190 19.49 17.31 19.72
C GLY A 190 17.98 17.38 19.97
N PHE A 191 17.24 16.79 19.06
CA PHE A 191 15.80 16.61 19.17
C PHE A 191 15.33 15.44 18.31
N THR A 192 14.20 14.88 18.71
CA THR A 192 13.44 13.91 17.92
C THR A 192 12.01 14.40 17.81
N VAL A 193 11.44 14.34 16.62
CA VAL A 193 10.05 14.76 16.38
C VAL A 193 9.41 13.88 15.31
N SER A 194 8.10 13.70 15.44
CA SER A 194 7.28 13.13 14.37
C SER A 194 6.03 13.97 14.15
N TYR A 195 5.58 14.05 12.90
CA TYR A 195 4.38 14.76 12.53
C TYR A 195 3.75 14.17 11.26
N PRO A 196 2.42 14.29 11.09
CA PRO A 196 1.74 13.93 9.85
C PRO A 196 1.97 15.00 8.77
N LEU A 197 1.98 14.56 7.50
CA LEU A 197 1.98 15.44 6.32
C LEU A 197 0.57 15.87 5.94
#